data_ebaae21b9f038d94ca5addeefa0adae1
#
_entry.id   ebaae21b9f038d94ca5addeefa0adae1
#
_cell.length_a   1.000
_cell.length_b   1.000
_cell.length_c   1.000
_cell.angle_alpha   90.00
_cell.angle_beta   90.00
_cell.angle_gamma   90.00
#
_symmetry.space_group_name_H-M   'P 1'
#
loop_
_entity.id
_entity.type
_entity.pdbx_description
1 polymer ?
#
loop_
_entity_poly.entity_id
_entity_poly.type
_entity_poly.pdbx_seq_one_letter_code
_entity_poly.pdbx_strand_id
1 'polypeptide(L)'
;KNPELPDEVPVRAKFELIYVDLEDIPGHERLREVIHKCSEYYSDGDDGEKLRSIRDAADKYFSGDTKVPVLKISDYNTTGLRGVKEETGSNWTGLVRERSATNKSNASSGAFGVGKFAPYNFTSVRTVLYSTKTINDEYAFQGKAILTTFKEDGKNKQNIGLFADKDSENFDAVFDVNDIAPVFRRTETGTDIFVLGFVKEDEDTWVEQSAISVIEYFFYSIYRGKLEVEIRDGEKRVEITQNNLGEMITFYEKYCKEHMADDTAFKFTAPSYWRLLQDSRHKIIKAPFEYNGKSMGNYELYLLTGDDVVEKKVLEMRQAGMKIREDCAFRIPMNFTAIFIATGEGAASQDPKDNISSFLRKCENQAHDDWAADEYKEEKTKAKGIINRVHQIILDAVKAEMPDFGDESVDAFGLSEFLPNEEADDDQKEEKAFSDFRPLTFEIQSVKTGRKRRQADISMKKNGCSKRKKKEEERKRKYHKKSNNKKGTGTGKASEVLISGIRTPFDKTTGEYQISFVLDENAEDLVVGIRIGSDDDNLSKANISEATMNGKKLPIKNDMIELKGIHNEGEKNILRVKLEEKTRRTLEVRAYAKH
;
A
#
# COMPACT_ATOMS: atom_id res chain seq x y z
N LYS A 1 -21.63 7.69 -9.34
CA LYS A 1 -22.63 8.74 -9.20
C LYS A 1 -23.85 8.40 -10.06
N ASN A 2 -25.06 8.78 -9.61
CA ASN A 2 -26.27 8.67 -10.41
C ASN A 2 -26.22 9.68 -11.57
N PRO A 3 -26.28 9.24 -12.84
CA PRO A 3 -26.22 10.13 -14.00
C PRO A 3 -27.46 11.02 -14.18
N GLU A 4 -28.58 10.72 -13.50
CA GLU A 4 -29.80 11.52 -13.52
C GLU A 4 -29.72 12.74 -12.60
N LEU A 5 -28.73 12.79 -11.71
CA LEU A 5 -28.52 13.90 -10.80
C LEU A 5 -27.52 14.92 -11.40
N PRO A 6 -27.74 16.23 -11.15
CA PRO A 6 -26.81 17.29 -11.55
C PRO A 6 -25.37 17.01 -11.09
N ASP A 7 -24.38 17.50 -11.85
CA ASP A 7 -22.97 17.25 -11.55
C ASP A 7 -22.50 17.84 -10.22
N GLU A 8 -23.17 18.86 -9.73
CA GLU A 8 -22.90 19.51 -8.44
C GLU A 8 -23.36 18.68 -7.24
N VAL A 9 -24.28 17.74 -7.41
CA VAL A 9 -24.74 16.88 -6.33
C VAL A 9 -23.66 15.86 -5.98
N PRO A 10 -23.07 15.88 -4.76
CA PRO A 10 -22.04 14.93 -4.39
C PRO A 10 -22.58 13.51 -4.20
N VAL A 11 -21.71 12.53 -4.33
CA VAL A 11 -21.94 11.21 -3.75
C VAL A 11 -21.81 11.36 -2.23
N ARG A 12 -22.74 10.78 -1.48
CA ARG A 12 -22.66 10.76 -0.02
C ARG A 12 -22.43 9.33 0.46
N ALA A 13 -21.43 9.14 1.33
CA ALA A 13 -21.15 7.91 2.04
C ALA A 13 -21.45 8.09 3.53
N LYS A 14 -22.13 7.10 4.14
CA LYS A 14 -22.43 7.11 5.56
C LYS A 14 -21.94 5.84 6.22
N PHE A 15 -21.23 5.98 7.32
CA PHE A 15 -20.80 4.91 8.21
C PHE A 15 -21.52 5.06 9.54
N GLU A 16 -22.38 4.12 9.89
CA GLU A 16 -23.21 4.22 11.08
C GLU A 16 -23.17 2.93 11.87
N LEU A 17 -22.83 3.02 13.15
CA LEU A 17 -22.99 1.90 14.05
C LEU A 17 -24.43 1.86 14.54
N ILE A 18 -25.11 0.76 14.25
CA ILE A 18 -26.46 0.46 14.71
C ILE A 18 -26.47 -0.81 15.54
N TYR A 19 -27.48 -0.96 16.38
CA TYR A 19 -27.69 -2.15 17.20
C TYR A 19 -29.01 -2.80 16.78
N VAL A 20 -28.90 -4.01 16.22
CA VAL A 20 -30.01 -4.73 15.60
C VAL A 20 -30.50 -5.84 16.53
N ASP A 21 -31.79 -6.00 16.65
CA ASP A 21 -32.39 -7.10 17.41
C ASP A 21 -32.11 -8.43 16.69
N LEU A 22 -31.84 -9.48 17.45
CA LEU A 22 -31.45 -10.77 16.89
C LEU A 22 -32.48 -11.36 15.95
N GLU A 23 -33.76 -11.16 16.25
CA GLU A 23 -34.90 -11.64 15.46
C GLU A 23 -34.93 -11.04 14.04
N ASP A 24 -34.40 -9.84 13.86
CA ASP A 24 -34.32 -9.17 12.57
C ASP A 24 -33.18 -9.72 11.69
N ILE A 25 -32.18 -10.42 12.29
CA ILE A 25 -31.03 -10.96 11.55
C ILE A 25 -31.43 -12.28 10.86
N PRO A 26 -31.49 -12.28 9.53
CA PRO A 26 -31.99 -13.44 8.81
C PRO A 26 -31.03 -14.63 8.92
N GLY A 27 -31.58 -15.80 9.27
CA GLY A 27 -30.83 -17.06 9.33
C GLY A 27 -29.78 -17.13 10.44
N HIS A 28 -29.88 -16.31 11.48
CA HIS A 28 -28.92 -16.25 12.59
C HIS A 28 -28.73 -17.60 13.31
N GLU A 29 -29.80 -18.39 13.51
CA GLU A 29 -29.72 -19.72 14.13
C GLU A 29 -28.85 -20.66 13.28
N ARG A 30 -29.11 -20.70 11.97
CA ARG A 30 -28.36 -21.56 11.06
C ARG A 30 -26.91 -21.08 10.93
N LEU A 31 -26.67 -19.78 10.90
CA LEU A 31 -25.33 -19.21 10.86
C LEU A 31 -24.53 -19.60 12.11
N ARG A 32 -25.12 -19.51 13.29
CA ARG A 32 -24.52 -19.96 14.55
C ARG A 32 -24.17 -21.44 14.50
N GLU A 33 -25.12 -22.31 14.09
CA GLU A 33 -24.88 -23.75 13.95
C GLU A 33 -23.70 -24.06 13.01
N VAL A 34 -23.64 -23.40 11.86
CA VAL A 34 -22.55 -23.58 10.90
C VAL A 34 -21.21 -23.12 11.46
N ILE A 35 -21.17 -22.00 12.18
CA ILE A 35 -19.95 -21.53 12.85
C ILE A 35 -19.44 -22.57 13.87
N HIS A 36 -20.34 -23.16 14.64
CA HIS A 36 -19.98 -24.25 15.57
C HIS A 36 -19.38 -25.44 14.83
N LYS A 37 -20.01 -25.92 13.76
CA LYS A 37 -19.51 -27.02 12.92
C LYS A 37 -18.14 -26.72 12.31
N CYS A 38 -17.88 -25.47 11.89
CA CYS A 38 -16.57 -25.03 11.41
C CYS A 38 -15.52 -25.12 12.53
N SER A 39 -15.85 -24.65 13.73
CA SER A 39 -14.93 -24.68 14.90
C SER A 39 -14.61 -26.09 15.37
N GLU A 40 -15.59 -27.02 15.31
CA GLU A 40 -15.39 -28.43 15.65
C GLU A 40 -14.52 -29.16 14.61
N TYR A 41 -14.66 -28.80 13.32
CA TYR A 41 -13.91 -29.44 12.25
C TYR A 41 -12.42 -29.10 12.26
N TYR A 42 -12.04 -27.90 12.76
CA TYR A 42 -10.67 -27.43 12.90
C TYR A 42 -10.34 -27.13 14.36
N SER A 43 -10.18 -28.18 15.18
CA SER A 43 -9.96 -28.03 16.63
C SER A 43 -8.56 -27.56 17.02
N ASP A 44 -7.55 -27.79 16.17
CA ASP A 44 -6.14 -27.62 16.51
C ASP A 44 -5.40 -26.58 15.65
N GLY A 45 -4.36 -25.97 16.22
CA GLY A 45 -3.48 -24.99 15.56
C GLY A 45 -4.02 -23.55 15.51
N ASP A 46 -3.30 -22.68 14.82
CA ASP A 46 -3.61 -21.23 14.70
C ASP A 46 -4.99 -20.97 14.10
N ASP A 47 -5.43 -21.81 13.17
CA ASP A 47 -6.77 -21.70 12.56
C ASP A 47 -7.86 -22.11 13.56
N GLY A 48 -7.59 -23.06 14.45
CA GLY A 48 -8.51 -23.45 15.52
C GLY A 48 -8.74 -22.33 16.54
N GLU A 49 -7.72 -21.52 16.87
CA GLU A 49 -7.86 -20.37 17.76
C GLU A 49 -8.75 -19.27 17.15
N LYS A 50 -8.53 -18.96 15.88
CA LYS A 50 -9.37 -17.99 15.14
C LYS A 50 -10.83 -18.44 15.06
N LEU A 51 -11.06 -19.73 14.82
CA LEU A 51 -12.42 -20.27 14.73
C LEU A 51 -13.12 -20.32 16.10
N ARG A 52 -12.39 -20.58 17.17
CA ARG A 52 -12.92 -20.44 18.55
C ARG A 52 -13.35 -19.00 18.82
N SER A 53 -12.54 -18.01 18.45
CA SER A 53 -12.91 -16.60 18.59
C SER A 53 -14.17 -16.23 17.82
N ILE A 54 -14.34 -16.74 16.59
CA ILE A 54 -15.55 -16.54 15.78
C ILE A 54 -16.76 -17.22 16.42
N ARG A 55 -16.59 -18.44 16.95
CA ARG A 55 -17.65 -19.18 17.67
C ARG A 55 -18.08 -18.43 18.93
N ASP A 56 -17.11 -17.98 19.73
CA ASP A 56 -17.39 -17.27 20.98
C ASP A 56 -18.14 -15.94 20.70
N ALA A 57 -17.80 -15.26 19.60
CA ALA A 57 -18.53 -14.10 19.13
C ALA A 57 -19.97 -14.45 18.67
N ALA A 58 -20.14 -15.58 17.94
CA ALA A 58 -21.46 -16.04 17.53
C ALA A 58 -22.31 -16.43 18.76
N ASP A 59 -21.73 -17.05 19.76
CA ASP A 59 -22.42 -17.37 21.02
C ASP A 59 -22.81 -16.11 21.80
N LYS A 60 -21.95 -15.10 21.79
CA LYS A 60 -22.24 -13.81 22.41
C LYS A 60 -23.41 -13.08 21.74
N TYR A 61 -23.42 -13.04 20.41
CA TYR A 61 -24.36 -12.20 19.66
C TYR A 61 -25.62 -12.94 19.17
N PHE A 62 -25.53 -14.26 18.96
CA PHE A 62 -26.64 -15.05 18.41
C PHE A 62 -27.29 -15.97 19.47
N SER A 63 -27.17 -15.59 20.74
CA SER A 63 -27.88 -16.24 21.84
C SER A 63 -28.40 -15.20 22.84
N GLY A 64 -29.65 -15.32 23.24
CA GLY A 64 -30.31 -14.44 24.21
C GLY A 64 -30.85 -13.13 23.63
N ASP A 65 -31.16 -12.18 24.50
CA ASP A 65 -31.81 -10.89 24.15
C ASP A 65 -30.79 -9.78 23.83
N THR A 66 -29.61 -10.12 23.38
CA THR A 66 -28.54 -9.14 23.14
C THR A 66 -28.67 -8.53 21.74
N LYS A 67 -28.64 -7.19 21.64
CA LYS A 67 -28.56 -6.54 20.33
C LYS A 67 -27.20 -6.76 19.68
N VAL A 68 -27.20 -7.02 18.39
CA VAL A 68 -25.98 -7.24 17.60
C VAL A 68 -25.44 -5.91 17.09
N PRO A 69 -24.18 -5.55 17.38
CA PRO A 69 -23.57 -4.36 16.79
C PRO A 69 -23.35 -4.58 15.30
N VAL A 70 -23.81 -3.66 14.47
CA VAL A 70 -23.72 -3.72 13.01
C VAL A 70 -23.19 -2.39 12.48
N LEU A 71 -22.06 -2.43 11.77
CA LEU A 71 -21.63 -1.26 11.02
C LEU A 71 -22.40 -1.23 9.69
N LYS A 72 -23.25 -0.23 9.55
CA LYS A 72 -23.98 0.05 8.31
C LYS A 72 -23.16 1.04 7.47
N ILE A 73 -22.77 0.64 6.27
CA ILE A 73 -22.08 1.48 5.29
C ILE A 73 -23.04 1.73 4.14
N SER A 74 -23.41 2.98 3.93
CA SER A 74 -24.43 3.38 2.95
C SER A 74 -23.86 4.34 1.92
N ASP A 75 -24.22 4.16 0.66
CA ASP A 75 -23.99 5.16 -0.38
C ASP A 75 -25.31 5.80 -0.83
N TYR A 76 -25.22 7.08 -1.22
CA TYR A 76 -26.34 7.86 -1.72
C TYR A 76 -25.93 8.63 -2.97
N ASN A 77 -26.92 9.02 -3.78
CA ASN A 77 -26.69 9.71 -5.04
C ASN A 77 -25.89 8.84 -6.05
N THR A 78 -26.04 7.53 -5.92
CA THR A 78 -25.43 6.53 -6.78
C THR A 78 -26.49 5.79 -7.61
N THR A 79 -26.09 4.83 -8.42
CA THR A 79 -27.02 4.05 -9.25
C THR A 79 -27.60 2.83 -8.53
N GLY A 80 -27.12 2.52 -7.33
CA GLY A 80 -27.28 1.19 -6.76
C GLY A 80 -26.50 0.13 -7.53
N LEU A 81 -26.57 -1.13 -7.10
CA LEU A 81 -25.90 -2.26 -7.76
C LEU A 81 -26.81 -2.85 -8.84
N ARG A 82 -26.63 -2.42 -10.08
CA ARG A 82 -27.44 -2.86 -11.22
C ARG A 82 -27.19 -4.33 -11.58
N GLY A 83 -28.18 -4.92 -12.28
CA GLY A 83 -28.14 -6.29 -12.75
C GLY A 83 -28.35 -7.31 -11.63
N VAL A 84 -29.30 -7.02 -10.73
CA VAL A 84 -29.61 -7.86 -9.54
C VAL A 84 -30.12 -9.25 -9.91
N LYS A 85 -30.75 -9.40 -11.09
CA LYS A 85 -31.27 -10.67 -11.61
C LYS A 85 -30.32 -11.37 -12.57
N GLU A 86 -29.17 -10.80 -12.87
CA GLU A 86 -28.17 -11.40 -13.74
C GLU A 86 -27.39 -12.47 -12.97
N GLU A 87 -27.08 -13.59 -13.62
CA GLU A 87 -26.33 -14.68 -12.99
C GLU A 87 -24.85 -14.32 -12.81
N THR A 88 -24.26 -13.63 -13.78
CA THR A 88 -22.84 -13.24 -13.80
C THR A 88 -22.63 -11.90 -14.50
N GLY A 89 -21.48 -11.27 -14.27
CA GLY A 89 -21.05 -10.12 -15.05
C GLY A 89 -21.71 -8.79 -14.68
N SER A 90 -22.58 -8.75 -13.69
CA SER A 90 -23.23 -7.52 -13.23
C SER A 90 -22.51 -6.83 -12.08
N ASN A 91 -22.94 -5.60 -11.74
CA ASN A 91 -22.41 -4.90 -10.56
C ASN A 91 -22.78 -5.63 -9.26
N TRP A 92 -23.99 -6.19 -9.21
CA TRP A 92 -24.47 -6.96 -8.08
C TRP A 92 -23.67 -8.25 -7.89
N THR A 93 -23.61 -9.08 -8.93
CA THR A 93 -22.89 -10.37 -8.86
C THR A 93 -21.40 -10.16 -8.60
N GLY A 94 -20.80 -9.15 -9.21
CA GLY A 94 -19.39 -8.79 -9.02
C GLY A 94 -19.05 -8.40 -7.58
N LEU A 95 -19.96 -7.77 -6.83
CA LEU A 95 -19.74 -7.44 -5.41
C LEU A 95 -20.05 -8.63 -4.50
N VAL A 96 -21.21 -9.27 -4.68
CA VAL A 96 -21.76 -10.22 -3.70
C VAL A 96 -21.32 -11.65 -3.95
N ARG A 97 -21.36 -12.13 -5.23
CA ARG A 97 -21.18 -13.54 -5.56
C ARG A 97 -19.80 -13.88 -6.10
N GLU A 98 -19.31 -13.14 -7.09
CA GLU A 98 -18.10 -13.47 -7.83
C GLU A 98 -16.83 -13.25 -6.99
N ARG A 99 -15.84 -14.14 -7.14
CA ARG A 99 -14.48 -13.93 -6.63
C ARG A 99 -13.68 -13.16 -7.67
N SER A 100 -12.87 -12.20 -7.25
CA SER A 100 -11.88 -11.50 -8.11
C SER A 100 -12.42 -10.81 -9.37
N ALA A 101 -13.75 -10.71 -9.53
CA ALA A 101 -14.36 -9.99 -10.65
C ALA A 101 -14.66 -8.54 -10.30
N THR A 102 -14.40 -7.63 -11.22
CA THR A 102 -14.87 -6.25 -11.14
C THR A 102 -15.56 -5.90 -12.45
N ASN A 103 -16.89 -5.71 -12.40
CA ASN A 103 -17.70 -5.34 -13.56
C ASN A 103 -17.92 -3.81 -13.62
N LYS A 104 -17.01 -3.04 -13.03
CA LYS A 104 -17.06 -1.58 -13.01
C LYS A 104 -16.41 -0.99 -14.25
N SER A 105 -16.90 0.17 -14.69
CA SER A 105 -16.30 0.96 -15.77
C SER A 105 -14.84 1.31 -15.48
N ASN A 106 -14.05 1.52 -16.53
CA ASN A 106 -12.63 1.90 -16.40
C ASN A 106 -12.42 3.21 -15.64
N ALA A 107 -13.43 4.07 -15.52
CA ALA A 107 -13.39 5.31 -14.74
C ALA A 107 -13.60 5.12 -13.23
N SER A 108 -13.99 3.91 -12.75
CA SER A 108 -14.23 3.66 -11.33
C SER A 108 -12.94 3.38 -10.54
N SER A 109 -12.96 3.50 -9.20
CA SER A 109 -11.77 3.37 -8.37
C SER A 109 -11.27 1.92 -8.19
N GLY A 110 -12.14 0.91 -8.12
CA GLY A 110 -11.73 -0.48 -7.84
C GLY A 110 -11.08 -1.19 -9.04
N ALA A 111 -9.86 -1.72 -8.89
CA ALA A 111 -9.11 -2.40 -9.95
C ALA A 111 -9.15 -3.93 -9.87
N PHE A 112 -9.07 -4.52 -8.68
CA PHE A 112 -8.82 -5.95 -8.47
C PHE A 112 -9.99 -6.74 -7.89
N GLY A 113 -11.08 -6.09 -7.50
CA GLY A 113 -12.19 -6.75 -6.80
C GLY A 113 -11.85 -7.27 -5.41
N VAL A 114 -10.73 -6.86 -4.84
CA VAL A 114 -10.27 -7.28 -3.49
C VAL A 114 -10.93 -6.43 -2.40
N GLY A 115 -11.21 -5.15 -2.66
CA GLY A 115 -11.84 -4.24 -1.69
C GLY A 115 -13.19 -4.72 -1.15
N LYS A 116 -13.92 -5.58 -1.89
CA LYS A 116 -15.15 -6.20 -1.42
C LYS A 116 -14.97 -7.15 -0.22
N PHE A 117 -13.72 -7.57 0.06
CA PHE A 117 -13.41 -8.38 1.23
C PHE A 117 -13.05 -7.55 2.47
N ALA A 118 -12.84 -6.23 2.33
CA ALA A 118 -12.51 -5.36 3.45
C ALA A 118 -13.55 -5.41 4.59
N PRO A 119 -14.88 -5.41 4.33
CA PRO A 119 -15.87 -5.51 5.40
C PRO A 119 -15.74 -6.76 6.28
N TYR A 120 -15.20 -7.86 5.72
CA TYR A 120 -15.02 -9.11 6.47
C TYR A 120 -13.88 -9.05 7.49
N ASN A 121 -13.04 -8.04 7.46
CA ASN A 121 -11.99 -7.83 8.48
C ASN A 121 -12.55 -7.17 9.74
N PHE A 122 -13.71 -6.54 9.63
CA PHE A 122 -14.35 -5.82 10.73
C PHE A 122 -15.53 -6.58 11.37
N THR A 123 -15.81 -7.81 10.92
CA THR A 123 -16.86 -8.66 11.49
C THR A 123 -16.28 -9.78 12.35
N SER A 124 -16.74 -9.90 13.59
CA SER A 124 -16.38 -11.01 14.48
C SER A 124 -17.04 -12.33 14.09
N VAL A 125 -18.13 -12.28 13.30
CA VAL A 125 -18.88 -13.47 12.84
C VAL A 125 -18.70 -13.75 11.35
N ARG A 126 -17.77 -13.04 10.68
CA ARG A 126 -17.38 -13.24 9.27
C ARG A 126 -18.56 -13.16 8.29
N THR A 127 -19.56 -12.35 8.62
CA THR A 127 -20.80 -12.25 7.84
C THR A 127 -21.14 -10.81 7.53
N VAL A 128 -21.52 -10.57 6.27
CA VAL A 128 -21.92 -9.27 5.75
C VAL A 128 -23.23 -9.42 4.97
N LEU A 129 -24.18 -8.50 5.20
CA LEU A 129 -25.42 -8.42 4.42
C LEU A 129 -25.35 -7.23 3.46
N TYR A 130 -25.99 -7.38 2.32
CA TYR A 130 -26.04 -6.39 1.24
C TYR A 130 -27.49 -6.10 0.90
N SER A 131 -27.84 -4.82 0.82
CA SER A 131 -29.16 -4.34 0.42
C SER A 131 -28.99 -3.25 -0.63
N THR A 132 -29.63 -3.34 -1.77
CA THR A 132 -29.55 -2.35 -2.83
C THR A 132 -30.92 -2.00 -3.39
N LYS A 133 -31.08 -0.73 -3.73
CA LYS A 133 -32.16 -0.22 -4.58
C LYS A 133 -31.54 0.47 -5.77
N THR A 134 -31.84 0.01 -6.98
CA THR A 134 -31.29 0.58 -8.21
C THR A 134 -32.07 1.77 -8.71
N ILE A 135 -31.50 2.55 -9.65
CA ILE A 135 -32.21 3.62 -10.35
C ILE A 135 -33.41 3.13 -11.15
N ASN A 136 -33.45 1.82 -11.48
CA ASN A 136 -34.59 1.19 -12.16
C ASN A 136 -35.66 0.68 -11.17
N ASP A 137 -35.58 1.09 -9.91
CA ASP A 137 -36.47 0.67 -8.83
C ASP A 137 -36.46 -0.85 -8.53
N GLU A 138 -35.33 -1.53 -8.87
CA GLU A 138 -35.12 -2.94 -8.54
C GLU A 138 -34.47 -3.06 -7.16
N TYR A 139 -34.90 -4.08 -6.40
CA TYR A 139 -34.36 -4.40 -5.07
C TYR A 139 -33.62 -5.72 -5.10
N ALA A 140 -32.59 -5.82 -4.28
CA ALA A 140 -31.96 -7.09 -3.94
C ALA A 140 -31.38 -7.04 -2.53
N PHE A 141 -31.59 -8.13 -1.79
CA PHE A 141 -31.00 -8.36 -0.48
C PHE A 141 -30.37 -9.74 -0.43
N GLN A 142 -29.13 -9.82 0.07
CA GLN A 142 -28.42 -11.10 0.21
C GLN A 142 -27.38 -11.01 1.33
N GLY A 143 -27.25 -12.10 2.09
CA GLY A 143 -26.17 -12.25 3.07
C GLY A 143 -25.06 -13.15 2.55
N LYS A 144 -23.82 -12.89 2.97
CA LYS A 144 -22.65 -13.72 2.66
C LYS A 144 -21.78 -13.90 3.89
N ALA A 145 -21.53 -15.15 4.24
CA ALA A 145 -20.57 -15.55 5.25
C ALA A 145 -19.32 -16.15 4.58
N ILE A 146 -18.13 -15.77 5.06
CA ILE A 146 -16.85 -16.35 4.63
C ILE A 146 -16.25 -17.07 5.84
N LEU A 147 -16.51 -18.35 5.94
CA LEU A 147 -16.09 -19.22 7.03
C LEU A 147 -14.99 -20.19 6.56
N THR A 148 -15.02 -21.42 7.08
CA THR A 148 -14.15 -22.52 6.65
C THR A 148 -14.98 -23.68 6.11
N THR A 149 -14.34 -24.64 5.46
CA THR A 149 -14.97 -25.91 5.07
C THR A 149 -15.34 -26.68 6.33
N PHE A 150 -16.48 -27.35 6.33
CA PHE A 150 -16.91 -28.25 7.39
C PHE A 150 -17.62 -29.48 6.82
N LYS A 151 -17.87 -30.50 7.64
CA LYS A 151 -18.65 -31.69 7.24
C LYS A 151 -20.07 -31.63 7.78
N GLU A 152 -21.01 -31.98 6.91
CA GLU A 152 -22.42 -32.14 7.25
C GLU A 152 -23.00 -33.27 6.41
N ASP A 153 -23.70 -34.21 7.03
CA ASP A 153 -24.27 -35.39 6.39
C ASP A 153 -23.26 -36.18 5.54
N GLY A 154 -22.04 -36.30 6.03
CA GLY A 154 -20.94 -36.99 5.33
C GLY A 154 -20.36 -36.24 4.15
N LYS A 155 -20.84 -35.03 3.82
CA LYS A 155 -20.39 -34.22 2.67
C LYS A 155 -19.59 -33.00 3.16
N ASN A 156 -18.53 -32.66 2.45
CA ASN A 156 -17.81 -31.40 2.67
C ASN A 156 -18.65 -30.23 2.13
N LYS A 157 -18.90 -29.24 2.97
CA LYS A 157 -19.52 -27.96 2.62
C LYS A 157 -18.44 -26.93 2.29
N GLN A 158 -18.75 -26.02 1.37
CA GLN A 158 -17.84 -24.93 0.98
C GLN A 158 -17.70 -23.90 2.11
N ASN A 159 -16.61 -23.15 2.06
CA ASN A 159 -16.30 -22.09 3.01
C ASN A 159 -17.13 -20.80 2.83
N ILE A 160 -17.98 -20.72 1.82
CA ILE A 160 -18.87 -19.59 1.59
C ILE A 160 -20.31 -20.06 1.83
N GLY A 161 -20.99 -19.36 2.74
CA GLY A 161 -22.43 -19.46 2.95
C GLY A 161 -23.15 -18.24 2.38
N LEU A 162 -24.32 -18.45 1.80
CA LEU A 162 -25.20 -17.39 1.33
C LEU A 162 -26.53 -17.46 2.09
N PHE A 163 -27.00 -16.31 2.57
CA PHE A 163 -28.41 -16.12 2.84
C PHE A 163 -29.07 -15.70 1.53
N ALA A 164 -30.06 -16.44 1.10
CA ALA A 164 -30.68 -16.29 -0.23
C ALA A 164 -32.19 -16.50 -0.10
N ASP A 165 -32.91 -16.24 -1.18
CA ASP A 165 -34.34 -16.57 -1.27
C ASP A 165 -34.53 -18.08 -1.03
N LYS A 166 -35.43 -18.41 -0.09
CA LYS A 166 -35.72 -19.79 0.33
C LYS A 166 -36.32 -20.65 -0.78
N ASP A 167 -37.00 -20.02 -1.74
CA ASP A 167 -37.70 -20.67 -2.82
C ASP A 167 -36.82 -20.77 -4.09
N SER A 168 -35.59 -20.24 -4.05
CA SER A 168 -34.64 -20.29 -5.17
C SER A 168 -33.67 -21.45 -5.06
N GLU A 169 -33.64 -22.31 -6.12
CA GLU A 169 -32.63 -23.37 -6.27
C GLU A 169 -31.23 -22.84 -6.58
N ASN A 170 -31.12 -21.58 -7.07
CA ASN A 170 -29.87 -20.94 -7.50
C ASN A 170 -29.27 -20.03 -6.46
N PHE A 171 -29.78 -20.02 -5.22
CA PHE A 171 -29.38 -19.11 -4.16
C PHE A 171 -29.53 -17.63 -4.57
N ASP A 172 -30.64 -17.28 -5.23
CA ASP A 172 -30.91 -15.92 -5.65
C ASP A 172 -31.09 -14.98 -4.47
N ALA A 173 -30.90 -13.68 -4.70
CA ALA A 173 -31.18 -12.67 -3.72
C ALA A 173 -32.68 -12.59 -3.42
N VAL A 174 -33.03 -12.10 -2.24
CA VAL A 174 -34.41 -11.73 -1.92
C VAL A 174 -34.73 -10.44 -2.67
N PHE A 175 -35.73 -10.49 -3.57
CA PHE A 175 -36.11 -9.35 -4.42
C PHE A 175 -37.34 -8.60 -3.89
N ASP A 176 -38.20 -9.27 -3.11
CA ASP A 176 -39.35 -8.60 -2.49
C ASP A 176 -38.90 -7.87 -1.21
N VAL A 177 -39.09 -6.55 -1.20
CA VAL A 177 -38.75 -5.70 -0.05
C VAL A 177 -39.54 -6.07 1.21
N ASN A 178 -40.73 -6.69 1.06
CA ASN A 178 -41.58 -7.10 2.17
C ASN A 178 -41.00 -8.31 2.92
N ASP A 179 -40.21 -9.15 2.25
CA ASP A 179 -39.53 -10.31 2.84
C ASP A 179 -38.21 -9.92 3.56
N ILE A 180 -37.86 -8.63 3.51
CA ILE A 180 -36.65 -8.10 4.17
C ILE A 180 -37.07 -7.43 5.47
N ALA A 181 -36.35 -7.71 6.57
CA ALA A 181 -36.59 -7.02 7.85
C ALA A 181 -36.43 -5.50 7.70
N PRO A 182 -37.30 -4.67 8.31
CA PRO A 182 -37.31 -3.22 8.10
C PRO A 182 -35.97 -2.52 8.25
N VAL A 183 -35.16 -2.97 9.21
CA VAL A 183 -33.83 -2.40 9.51
C VAL A 183 -32.84 -2.56 8.34
N PHE A 184 -33.03 -3.57 7.49
CA PHE A 184 -32.19 -3.85 6.33
C PHE A 184 -32.78 -3.38 4.99
N ARG A 185 -33.99 -2.80 5.00
CA ARG A 185 -34.64 -2.28 3.80
C ARG A 185 -33.97 -1.01 3.31
N ARG A 186 -33.66 -0.97 2.03
CA ARG A 186 -33.17 0.24 1.38
C ARG A 186 -34.35 1.03 0.78
N THR A 187 -34.50 2.28 1.19
CA THR A 187 -35.59 3.14 0.71
C THR A 187 -35.17 4.06 -0.44
N GLU A 188 -33.95 4.55 -0.41
CA GLU A 188 -33.36 5.44 -1.42
C GLU A 188 -32.47 4.65 -2.39
N THR A 189 -32.30 5.16 -3.62
CA THR A 189 -31.36 4.60 -4.58
C THR A 189 -29.93 4.57 -4.03
N GLY A 190 -29.26 3.42 -4.10
CA GLY A 190 -27.92 3.18 -3.56
C GLY A 190 -27.79 1.80 -2.94
N THR A 191 -26.76 1.62 -2.14
CA THR A 191 -26.43 0.32 -1.53
C THR A 191 -26.13 0.50 -0.04
N ASP A 192 -26.59 -0.44 0.76
CA ASP A 192 -26.19 -0.62 2.15
C ASP A 192 -25.41 -1.91 2.30
N ILE A 193 -24.30 -1.84 3.03
CA ILE A 193 -23.48 -2.96 3.45
C ILE A 193 -23.56 -3.04 4.97
N PHE A 194 -23.99 -4.17 5.52
CA PHE A 194 -24.16 -4.39 6.95
C PHE A 194 -23.12 -5.38 7.43
N VAL A 195 -22.18 -4.94 8.24
CA VAL A 195 -21.10 -5.74 8.83
C VAL A 195 -21.56 -6.25 10.18
N LEU A 196 -21.96 -7.53 10.26
CA LEU A 196 -22.51 -8.12 11.49
C LEU A 196 -21.43 -8.36 12.54
N GLY A 197 -21.75 -8.10 13.81
CA GLY A 197 -20.80 -8.27 14.91
C GLY A 197 -19.58 -7.37 14.72
N PHE A 198 -19.81 -6.10 14.44
CA PHE A 198 -18.72 -5.13 14.18
C PHE A 198 -17.75 -5.06 15.35
N VAL A 199 -16.45 -5.19 15.05
CA VAL A 199 -15.37 -5.10 16.03
C VAL A 199 -14.76 -3.71 15.96
N LYS A 200 -14.84 -2.98 17.06
CA LYS A 200 -14.08 -1.75 17.26
C LYS A 200 -12.70 -2.12 17.79
N GLU A 201 -11.65 -1.67 17.13
CA GLU A 201 -10.27 -1.85 17.64
C GLU A 201 -10.06 -1.03 18.91
N ASP A 202 -10.68 0.16 18.96
CA ASP A 202 -10.75 1.04 20.13
C ASP A 202 -12.17 1.61 20.23
N GLU A 203 -12.88 1.30 21.31
CA GLU A 203 -14.29 1.67 21.45
C GLU A 203 -14.54 3.19 21.43
N ASP A 204 -13.56 3.97 21.88
CA ASP A 204 -13.75 5.41 22.06
C ASP A 204 -13.29 6.25 20.86
N THR A 205 -12.42 5.75 19.99
CA THR A 205 -11.74 6.57 18.97
C THR A 205 -11.99 6.14 17.52
N TRP A 206 -12.80 5.09 17.26
CA TRP A 206 -13.00 4.60 15.89
C TRP A 206 -13.64 5.67 14.96
N VAL A 207 -14.46 6.55 15.49
CA VAL A 207 -15.09 7.65 14.72
C VAL A 207 -14.02 8.64 14.24
N GLU A 208 -13.14 9.05 15.15
CA GLU A 208 -12.02 9.96 14.85
C GLU A 208 -11.04 9.34 13.88
N GLN A 209 -10.63 8.10 14.12
CA GLN A 209 -9.71 7.36 13.24
C GLN A 209 -10.31 7.19 11.84
N SER A 210 -11.62 6.92 11.75
CA SER A 210 -12.33 6.86 10.48
C SER A 210 -12.36 8.21 9.77
N ALA A 211 -12.65 9.29 10.50
CA ALA A 211 -12.66 10.65 9.95
C ALA A 211 -11.29 11.08 9.44
N ILE A 212 -10.22 10.81 10.21
CA ILE A 212 -8.83 11.06 9.80
C ILE A 212 -8.50 10.27 8.54
N SER A 213 -8.90 8.99 8.46
CA SER A 213 -8.66 8.14 7.30
C SER A 213 -9.41 8.64 6.06
N VAL A 214 -10.67 9.07 6.23
CA VAL A 214 -11.47 9.66 5.14
C VAL A 214 -10.80 10.92 4.62
N ILE A 215 -10.36 11.83 5.48
CA ILE A 215 -9.68 13.05 5.07
C ILE A 215 -8.35 12.71 4.40
N GLU A 216 -7.54 11.82 4.97
CA GLU A 216 -6.23 11.46 4.40
C GLU A 216 -6.33 10.91 2.98
N TYR A 217 -7.35 10.09 2.70
CA TYR A 217 -7.45 9.43 1.40
C TYR A 217 -8.37 10.13 0.40
N PHE A 218 -9.35 10.94 0.87
CA PHE A 218 -10.41 11.48 0.02
C PHE A 218 -10.56 13.00 0.09
N PHE A 219 -9.71 13.74 0.82
CA PHE A 219 -9.85 15.19 0.98
C PHE A 219 -10.01 15.92 -0.35
N TYR A 220 -9.32 15.48 -1.41
CA TYR A 220 -9.41 16.14 -2.71
C TYR A 220 -10.79 15.94 -3.37
N SER A 221 -11.37 14.75 -3.28
CA SER A 221 -12.74 14.50 -3.77
C SER A 221 -13.78 15.35 -3.01
N ILE A 222 -13.56 15.51 -1.69
CA ILE A 222 -14.42 16.36 -0.84
C ILE A 222 -14.20 17.84 -1.18
N TYR A 223 -12.96 18.29 -1.33
CA TYR A 223 -12.60 19.64 -1.79
C TYR A 223 -13.26 20.01 -3.12
N ARG A 224 -13.34 19.06 -4.07
CA ARG A 224 -14.00 19.22 -5.35
C ARG A 224 -15.54 19.12 -5.27
N GLY A 225 -16.12 18.96 -4.10
CA GLY A 225 -17.57 18.80 -3.92
C GLY A 225 -18.15 17.54 -4.59
N LYS A 226 -17.32 16.48 -4.75
CA LYS A 226 -17.73 15.22 -5.39
C LYS A 226 -18.12 14.16 -4.36
N LEU A 227 -17.68 14.30 -3.11
CA LEU A 227 -17.91 13.37 -2.01
C LEU A 227 -18.25 14.11 -0.73
N GLU A 228 -19.23 13.60 0.00
CA GLU A 228 -19.53 13.93 1.40
C GLU A 228 -19.52 12.65 2.22
N VAL A 229 -19.06 12.73 3.47
CA VAL A 229 -18.98 11.57 4.34
C VAL A 229 -19.56 11.90 5.71
N GLU A 230 -20.43 11.02 6.21
CA GLU A 230 -20.97 11.03 7.56
C GLU A 230 -20.51 9.79 8.32
N ILE A 231 -20.04 9.95 9.56
CA ILE A 231 -19.64 8.86 10.45
C ILE A 231 -20.42 9.05 11.75
N ARG A 232 -21.12 7.99 12.21
CA ARG A 232 -22.01 8.07 13.37
C ARG A 232 -21.89 6.86 14.30
N ASP A 233 -21.81 7.15 15.60
CA ASP A 233 -21.92 6.17 16.69
C ASP A 233 -22.82 6.75 17.79
N GLY A 234 -24.07 6.33 17.82
CA GLY A 234 -25.06 6.89 18.72
C GLY A 234 -25.26 8.40 18.50
N GLU A 235 -24.98 9.21 19.53
CA GLU A 235 -25.05 10.67 19.46
C GLU A 235 -23.81 11.31 18.83
N LYS A 236 -22.69 10.60 18.82
CA LYS A 236 -21.43 11.06 18.21
C LYS A 236 -21.58 11.05 16.69
N ARG A 237 -21.46 12.23 16.09
CA ARG A 237 -21.60 12.41 14.64
C ARG A 237 -20.51 13.31 14.11
N VAL A 238 -19.84 12.85 13.07
CA VAL A 238 -18.87 13.63 12.30
C VAL A 238 -19.35 13.68 10.85
N GLU A 239 -19.47 14.87 10.31
CA GLU A 239 -19.84 15.11 8.93
C GLU A 239 -18.72 15.88 8.25
N ILE A 240 -18.25 15.39 7.10
CA ILE A 240 -17.12 15.94 6.34
C ILE A 240 -17.65 16.30 4.95
N THR A 241 -17.70 17.59 4.69
CA THR A 241 -18.23 18.17 3.45
C THR A 241 -17.25 19.19 2.88
N GLN A 242 -17.49 19.64 1.65
CA GLN A 242 -16.67 20.70 1.05
C GLN A 242 -16.61 21.95 1.94
N ASN A 243 -17.73 22.30 2.60
CA ASN A 243 -17.86 23.55 3.35
C ASN A 243 -17.05 23.55 4.65
N ASN A 244 -16.92 22.41 5.33
CA ASN A 244 -16.23 22.31 6.62
C ASN A 244 -14.88 21.61 6.54
N LEU A 245 -14.43 21.20 5.36
CA LEU A 245 -13.20 20.41 5.19
C LEU A 245 -11.98 21.07 5.82
N GLY A 246 -11.80 22.38 5.67
CA GLY A 246 -10.65 23.10 6.22
C GLY A 246 -10.64 23.09 7.75
N GLU A 247 -11.80 23.25 8.37
CA GLU A 247 -11.96 23.17 9.83
C GLU A 247 -11.67 21.75 10.32
N MET A 248 -12.19 20.73 9.63
CA MET A 248 -11.95 19.32 9.96
C MET A 248 -10.47 18.95 9.84
N ILE A 249 -9.79 19.39 8.78
CA ILE A 249 -8.34 19.16 8.62
C ILE A 249 -7.56 19.79 9.77
N THR A 250 -7.88 21.03 10.14
CA THR A 250 -7.21 21.74 11.22
C THR A 250 -7.44 21.07 12.58
N PHE A 251 -8.69 20.66 12.82
CA PHE A 251 -9.06 19.95 14.05
C PHE A 251 -8.31 18.62 14.17
N TYR A 252 -8.32 17.80 13.11
CA TYR A 252 -7.68 16.48 13.16
C TYR A 252 -6.15 16.55 13.07
N GLU A 253 -5.56 17.60 12.47
CA GLU A 253 -4.11 17.83 12.57
C GLU A 253 -3.68 18.04 14.03
N LYS A 254 -4.47 18.79 14.80
CA LYS A 254 -4.24 18.98 16.23
C LYS A 254 -4.46 17.68 17.01
N TYR A 255 -5.57 17.02 16.76
CA TYR A 255 -5.90 15.74 17.38
C TYR A 255 -4.79 14.67 17.20
N CYS A 256 -4.28 14.51 15.98
CA CYS A 256 -3.18 13.58 15.71
C CYS A 256 -1.90 13.93 16.49
N LYS A 257 -1.58 15.21 16.63
CA LYS A 257 -0.42 15.66 17.41
C LYS A 257 -0.56 15.35 18.90
N GLU A 258 -1.78 15.43 19.43
CA GLU A 258 -2.07 15.24 20.85
C GLU A 258 -2.24 13.76 21.24
N HIS A 259 -2.85 12.93 20.36
CA HIS A 259 -3.28 11.57 20.70
C HIS A 259 -2.58 10.47 19.90
N MET A 260 -1.92 10.79 18.78
CA MET A 260 -1.29 9.82 17.87
C MET A 260 0.21 10.10 17.65
N ALA A 261 0.84 10.88 18.51
CA ALA A 261 2.25 11.32 18.36
C ALA A 261 3.22 10.12 18.33
N ASP A 262 2.91 9.04 19.04
CA ASP A 262 3.72 7.82 19.14
C ASP A 262 3.42 6.80 18.03
N ASP A 263 2.36 7.01 17.24
CA ASP A 263 2.06 6.14 16.11
C ASP A 263 2.94 6.46 14.90
N THR A 264 4.05 5.75 14.80
CA THR A 264 4.97 5.88 13.66
C THR A 264 4.45 5.23 12.38
N ALA A 265 3.37 4.46 12.45
CA ALA A 265 2.81 3.72 11.33
C ALA A 265 1.86 4.57 10.48
N PHE A 266 1.15 5.51 11.09
CA PHE A 266 0.22 6.40 10.41
C PHE A 266 0.80 7.81 10.27
N LYS A 267 0.62 8.41 9.09
CA LYS A 267 0.98 9.82 8.84
C LYS A 267 -0.23 10.53 8.26
N PHE A 268 -0.70 11.55 8.96
CA PHE A 268 -1.70 12.45 8.46
C PHE A 268 -1.05 13.53 7.60
N THR A 269 -1.09 13.36 6.27
CA THR A 269 -0.38 14.20 5.30
C THR A 269 -1.30 15.18 4.58
N ALA A 270 -2.60 14.98 4.62
CA ALA A 270 -3.61 15.84 4.03
C ALA A 270 -3.44 17.34 4.39
N PRO A 271 -3.07 17.73 5.64
CA PRO A 271 -2.86 19.14 5.98
C PRO A 271 -1.82 19.87 5.11
N SER A 272 -0.75 19.19 4.70
CA SER A 272 0.26 19.81 3.83
C SER A 272 -0.28 20.11 2.44
N TYR A 273 -1.07 19.19 1.88
CA TYR A 273 -1.68 19.38 0.57
C TYR A 273 -2.86 20.35 0.62
N TRP A 274 -3.55 20.41 1.76
CA TRP A 274 -4.57 21.44 2.00
C TRP A 274 -3.95 22.83 1.99
N ARG A 275 -2.83 23.04 2.70
CA ARG A 275 -2.10 24.30 2.69
C ARG A 275 -1.66 24.70 1.27
N LEU A 276 -1.20 23.73 0.45
CA LEU A 276 -0.91 24.00 -0.96
C LEU A 276 -2.14 24.54 -1.69
N LEU A 277 -3.31 23.91 -1.55
CA LEU A 277 -4.53 24.34 -2.25
C LEU A 277 -5.04 25.71 -1.79
N GLN A 278 -4.74 26.13 -0.54
CA GLN A 278 -5.14 27.43 0.00
C GLN A 278 -4.12 28.54 -0.29
N ASP A 279 -2.89 28.21 -0.62
CA ASP A 279 -1.85 29.21 -0.89
C ASP A 279 -2.06 29.85 -2.27
N SER A 280 -2.24 31.17 -2.31
CA SER A 280 -2.48 31.92 -3.56
C SER A 280 -1.31 31.86 -4.56
N ARG A 281 -0.12 31.44 -4.11
CA ARG A 281 1.08 31.31 -4.95
C ARG A 281 1.12 29.98 -5.72
N HIS A 282 0.26 29.02 -5.38
CA HIS A 282 0.29 27.75 -6.09
C HIS A 282 -0.02 27.93 -7.57
N LYS A 283 0.67 27.19 -8.40
CA LYS A 283 0.44 27.14 -9.85
C LYS A 283 -0.39 25.92 -10.20
N ILE A 284 -1.30 26.10 -11.14
CA ILE A 284 -2.13 25.02 -11.69
C ILE A 284 -1.73 24.83 -13.15
N ILE A 285 -1.23 23.65 -13.47
CA ILE A 285 -0.88 23.24 -14.83
C ILE A 285 -1.91 22.20 -15.27
N LYS A 286 -2.64 22.50 -16.36
CA LYS A 286 -3.56 21.58 -17.01
C LYS A 286 -3.06 21.38 -18.44
N ALA A 287 -2.70 20.14 -18.78
CA ALA A 287 -2.10 19.85 -20.06
C ALA A 287 -2.41 18.42 -20.52
N PRO A 288 -2.30 18.14 -21.84
CA PRO A 288 -2.40 16.79 -22.36
C PRO A 288 -1.27 15.92 -21.81
N PHE A 289 -1.61 14.70 -21.38
CA PHE A 289 -0.62 13.67 -21.09
C PHE A 289 -0.23 12.99 -22.40
N GLU A 290 0.99 13.24 -22.85
CA GLU A 290 1.52 12.66 -24.08
C GLU A 290 2.54 11.58 -23.81
N TYR A 291 2.38 10.43 -24.46
CA TYR A 291 3.32 9.32 -24.44
C TYR A 291 3.51 8.73 -25.84
N ASN A 292 4.76 8.71 -26.32
CA ASN A 292 5.14 8.27 -27.68
C ASN A 292 4.32 8.94 -28.79
N GLY A 293 4.11 10.25 -28.70
CA GLY A 293 3.37 11.02 -29.69
C GLY A 293 1.86 10.83 -29.69
N LYS A 294 1.32 10.13 -28.69
CA LYS A 294 -0.13 9.92 -28.52
C LYS A 294 -0.60 10.61 -27.25
N SER A 295 -1.67 11.41 -27.35
CA SER A 295 -2.37 11.96 -26.19
C SER A 295 -3.22 10.88 -25.53
N MET A 296 -3.17 10.81 -24.19
CA MET A 296 -3.97 9.92 -23.36
C MET A 296 -4.95 10.70 -22.46
N GLY A 297 -5.44 11.84 -22.93
CA GLY A 297 -6.23 12.77 -22.13
C GLY A 297 -5.37 13.69 -21.29
N ASN A 298 -5.98 14.46 -20.39
CA ASN A 298 -5.33 15.50 -19.62
C ASN A 298 -4.86 15.04 -18.24
N TYR A 299 -3.94 15.81 -17.67
CA TYR A 299 -3.59 15.79 -16.26
C TYR A 299 -3.73 17.19 -15.65
N GLU A 300 -3.88 17.25 -14.34
CA GLU A 300 -3.77 18.48 -13.55
C GLU A 300 -2.58 18.33 -12.58
N LEU A 301 -1.78 19.39 -12.46
CA LEU A 301 -0.69 19.48 -11.50
C LEU A 301 -0.82 20.79 -10.73
N TYR A 302 -1.01 20.70 -9.42
CA TYR A 302 -0.92 21.81 -8.48
C TYR A 302 0.49 21.83 -7.93
N LEU A 303 1.17 22.95 -7.98
CA LEU A 303 2.58 23.08 -7.58
C LEU A 303 2.77 24.32 -6.70
N LEU A 304 3.34 24.12 -5.53
CA LEU A 304 3.78 25.18 -4.63
C LEU A 304 5.28 25.07 -4.40
N THR A 305 5.98 26.18 -4.69
CA THR A 305 7.42 26.33 -4.47
C THR A 305 7.67 27.59 -3.66
N GLY A 306 8.80 27.67 -3.00
CA GLY A 306 9.19 28.85 -2.22
C GLY A 306 10.19 28.51 -1.12
N ASP A 307 10.82 29.53 -0.53
CA ASP A 307 11.82 29.35 0.53
C ASP A 307 11.20 28.86 1.85
N ASP A 308 9.92 29.06 2.03
CA ASP A 308 9.10 28.61 3.17
C ASP A 308 8.57 27.18 3.00
N VAL A 309 8.65 26.61 1.81
CA VAL A 309 8.28 25.20 1.57
C VAL A 309 9.39 24.30 2.09
N VAL A 310 9.09 23.54 3.14
CA VAL A 310 10.08 22.69 3.82
C VAL A 310 10.11 21.26 3.31
N GLU A 311 9.06 20.83 2.61
CA GLU A 311 8.88 19.46 2.16
C GLU A 311 9.22 19.32 0.67
N LYS A 312 9.51 18.10 0.24
CA LYS A 312 9.74 17.72 -1.14
C LYS A 312 8.90 16.48 -1.40
N LYS A 313 7.67 16.70 -1.87
CA LYS A 313 6.72 15.61 -2.04
C LYS A 313 5.62 15.92 -3.04
N VAL A 314 5.11 14.88 -3.63
CA VAL A 314 3.96 14.91 -4.55
C VAL A 314 2.93 13.90 -4.09
N LEU A 315 1.69 14.34 -4.02
CA LEU A 315 0.53 13.46 -3.91
C LEU A 315 0.06 13.08 -5.30
N GLU A 316 -0.02 11.80 -5.58
CA GLU A 316 -0.44 11.29 -6.88
C GLU A 316 -1.81 10.63 -6.81
N MET A 317 -2.69 11.02 -7.72
CA MET A 317 -4.08 10.60 -7.79
C MET A 317 -4.51 10.31 -9.23
N ARG A 318 -5.64 9.62 -9.35
CA ARG A 318 -6.41 9.49 -10.61
C ARG A 318 -7.68 10.36 -10.56
N GLN A 319 -8.44 10.33 -11.63
CA GLN A 319 -9.71 11.06 -11.79
C GLN A 319 -10.67 10.94 -10.59
N ALA A 320 -10.66 9.80 -9.90
CA ALA A 320 -11.52 9.59 -8.72
C ALA A 320 -11.15 10.51 -7.53
N GLY A 321 -9.97 11.15 -7.53
CA GLY A 321 -9.53 12.04 -6.46
C GLY A 321 -9.20 11.34 -5.15
N MET A 322 -8.98 10.02 -5.17
CA MET A 322 -8.48 9.25 -4.05
C MET A 322 -6.95 9.28 -4.04
N LYS A 323 -6.35 9.47 -2.87
CA LYS A 323 -4.91 9.34 -2.69
C LYS A 323 -4.44 7.94 -3.05
N ILE A 324 -3.50 7.84 -4.00
CA ILE A 324 -2.86 6.58 -4.34
C ILE A 324 -1.52 6.50 -3.65
N ARG A 325 -0.59 7.42 -3.96
CA ARG A 325 0.73 7.41 -3.34
C ARG A 325 1.28 8.80 -3.11
N GLU A 326 2.28 8.87 -2.26
CA GLU A 326 3.10 10.05 -2.04
C GLU A 326 4.52 9.75 -2.53
N ASP A 327 4.99 10.47 -3.56
CA ASP A 327 6.36 10.36 -4.06
C ASP A 327 7.24 11.48 -3.50
N CYS A 328 8.36 11.11 -2.88
CA CYS A 328 9.35 12.01 -2.31
C CYS A 328 10.74 11.82 -2.95
N ALA A 329 10.84 10.99 -4.00
CA ALA A 329 12.12 10.54 -4.57
C ALA A 329 12.68 11.50 -5.64
N PHE A 330 12.49 12.80 -5.48
CA PHE A 330 12.97 13.81 -6.43
C PHE A 330 14.38 14.28 -6.08
N ARG A 331 15.32 14.11 -7.03
CA ARG A 331 16.71 14.58 -6.91
C ARG A 331 16.86 15.99 -7.48
N ILE A 332 16.29 16.97 -6.80
CA ILE A 332 16.32 18.38 -7.16
C ILE A 332 16.64 19.21 -5.92
N PRO A 333 17.43 20.31 -6.00
CA PRO A 333 17.84 21.09 -4.86
C PRO A 333 16.72 21.92 -4.23
N MET A 334 15.62 22.15 -4.93
CA MET A 334 14.49 22.95 -4.49
C MET A 334 13.45 22.11 -3.74
N ASN A 335 12.90 22.64 -2.66
CA ASN A 335 11.74 22.06 -1.98
C ASN A 335 10.46 22.47 -2.71
N PHE A 336 9.47 21.58 -2.69
CA PHE A 336 8.15 21.81 -3.29
C PHE A 336 7.12 20.86 -2.70
N THR A 337 5.86 21.29 -2.74
CA THR A 337 4.71 20.41 -2.49
C THR A 337 3.84 20.43 -3.75
N ALA A 338 3.40 19.26 -4.20
CA ALA A 338 2.58 19.16 -5.40
C ALA A 338 1.46 18.13 -5.28
N ILE A 339 0.42 18.29 -6.09
CA ILE A 339 -0.65 17.31 -6.28
C ILE A 339 -0.73 17.05 -7.79
N PHE A 340 -0.50 15.81 -8.20
CA PHE A 340 -0.66 15.35 -9.57
C PHE A 340 -1.92 14.51 -9.71
N ILE A 341 -2.75 14.82 -10.71
CA ILE A 341 -4.01 14.12 -10.97
C ILE A 341 -4.06 13.72 -12.43
N ALA A 342 -4.06 12.41 -12.69
CA ALA A 342 -4.33 11.87 -14.01
C ALA A 342 -5.84 11.89 -14.25
N THR A 343 -6.36 12.98 -14.86
CA THR A 343 -7.80 13.12 -15.07
C THR A 343 -8.28 12.28 -16.25
N GLY A 344 -7.48 12.15 -17.30
CA GLY A 344 -7.87 11.48 -18.53
C GLY A 344 -8.97 12.21 -19.31
N GLU A 345 -9.29 13.45 -18.94
CA GLU A 345 -10.26 14.27 -19.65
C GLU A 345 -9.77 14.56 -21.08
N GLY A 346 -10.69 14.55 -22.05
CA GLY A 346 -10.33 14.75 -23.46
C GLY A 346 -9.67 13.53 -24.12
N ALA A 347 -9.58 12.38 -23.45
CA ALA A 347 -9.13 11.14 -24.06
C ALA A 347 -10.12 10.65 -25.12
N ALA A 348 -9.60 9.94 -26.13
CA ALA A 348 -10.43 9.41 -27.23
C ALA A 348 -11.44 8.36 -26.77
N SER A 349 -11.11 7.60 -25.71
CA SER A 349 -11.99 6.61 -25.10
C SER A 349 -11.61 6.37 -23.64
N GLN A 350 -12.41 5.58 -22.92
CA GLN A 350 -12.07 5.12 -21.56
C GLN A 350 -11.19 3.85 -21.55
N ASP A 351 -10.79 3.35 -22.73
CA ASP A 351 -9.85 2.22 -22.82
C ASP A 351 -8.50 2.62 -22.19
N PRO A 352 -7.87 1.75 -21.42
CA PRO A 352 -6.55 2.00 -20.84
C PRO A 352 -5.47 2.40 -21.87
N LYS A 353 -5.63 2.00 -23.14
CA LYS A 353 -4.69 2.37 -24.21
C LYS A 353 -4.80 3.83 -24.63
N ASP A 354 -5.94 4.45 -24.36
CA ASP A 354 -6.28 5.82 -24.79
C ASP A 354 -6.39 6.81 -23.63
N ASN A 355 -6.54 6.32 -22.39
CA ASN A 355 -6.83 7.14 -21.22
C ASN A 355 -5.83 6.88 -20.10
N ILE A 356 -5.13 7.95 -19.67
CA ILE A 356 -4.09 7.87 -18.62
C ILE A 356 -4.65 7.42 -17.28
N SER A 357 -5.84 7.90 -16.88
CA SER A 357 -6.46 7.50 -15.61
C SER A 357 -6.80 6.01 -15.60
N SER A 358 -7.38 5.51 -16.70
CA SER A 358 -7.69 4.09 -16.88
C SER A 358 -6.43 3.23 -16.99
N PHE A 359 -5.37 3.75 -17.60
CA PHE A 359 -4.08 3.06 -17.70
C PHE A 359 -3.43 2.90 -16.33
N LEU A 360 -3.31 3.98 -15.57
CA LEU A 360 -2.72 3.95 -14.23
C LEU A 360 -3.51 3.07 -13.25
N ARG A 361 -4.84 2.94 -13.45
CA ARG A 361 -5.66 1.98 -12.70
C ARG A 361 -5.17 0.55 -12.86
N LYS A 362 -4.69 0.15 -14.06
CA LYS A 362 -4.12 -1.18 -14.29
C LYS A 362 -2.75 -1.36 -13.65
N CYS A 363 -2.07 -0.27 -13.35
CA CYS A 363 -0.78 -0.25 -12.69
C CYS A 363 -0.88 -0.18 -11.15
N GLU A 364 -2.08 -0.01 -10.59
CA GLU A 364 -2.27 0.01 -9.13
C GLU A 364 -2.05 -1.36 -8.53
N ASN A 365 -1.43 -1.39 -7.35
CA ASN A 365 -1.38 -2.60 -6.54
C ASN A 365 -2.74 -2.87 -5.84
N GLN A 366 -2.88 -4.01 -5.21
CA GLN A 366 -4.13 -4.42 -4.53
C GLN A 366 -4.52 -3.52 -3.36
N ALA A 367 -3.54 -2.88 -2.71
CA ALA A 367 -3.77 -1.95 -1.60
C ALA A 367 -4.16 -0.54 -2.05
N HIS A 368 -4.14 -0.26 -3.36
CA HIS A 368 -4.37 1.07 -3.94
C HIS A 368 -3.45 2.16 -3.35
N ASP A 369 -2.22 1.79 -3.01
CA ASP A 369 -1.25 2.68 -2.37
C ASP A 369 0.05 2.85 -3.16
N ASP A 370 0.14 2.29 -4.37
CA ASP A 370 1.27 2.48 -5.29
C ASP A 370 0.91 2.15 -6.74
N TRP A 371 1.66 2.75 -7.69
CA TRP A 371 1.68 2.36 -9.09
C TRP A 371 2.93 1.55 -9.38
N ALA A 372 2.75 0.29 -9.75
CA ALA A 372 3.82 -0.63 -10.09
C ALA A 372 3.63 -1.16 -11.52
N ALA A 373 4.69 -1.09 -12.32
CA ALA A 373 4.64 -1.58 -13.70
C ALA A 373 4.38 -3.10 -13.78
N ASP A 374 4.71 -3.84 -12.73
CA ASP A 374 4.54 -5.29 -12.64
C ASP A 374 3.08 -5.71 -12.46
N GLU A 375 2.21 -4.81 -12.01
CA GLU A 375 0.77 -5.07 -11.89
C GLU A 375 0.09 -5.14 -13.27
N TYR A 376 0.58 -4.38 -14.25
CA TYR A 376 0.08 -4.46 -15.63
C TYR A 376 0.98 -5.35 -16.49
N LYS A 377 0.91 -6.66 -16.28
CA LYS A 377 1.79 -7.68 -16.88
C LYS A 377 1.81 -7.64 -18.41
N GLU A 378 0.65 -7.41 -19.04
CA GLU A 378 0.49 -7.37 -20.50
C GLU A 378 1.23 -6.19 -21.15
N GLU A 379 1.36 -5.07 -20.44
CA GLU A 379 1.93 -3.83 -20.94
C GLU A 379 3.06 -3.30 -20.03
N LYS A 380 3.80 -4.19 -19.34
CA LYS A 380 4.80 -3.84 -18.31
C LYS A 380 5.81 -2.79 -18.75
N THR A 381 6.35 -2.90 -19.97
CA THR A 381 7.33 -1.94 -20.51
C THR A 381 6.71 -0.56 -20.70
N LYS A 382 5.48 -0.50 -21.23
CA LYS A 382 4.73 0.74 -21.43
C LYS A 382 4.34 1.33 -20.06
N ALA A 383 3.93 0.51 -19.10
CA ALA A 383 3.60 0.92 -17.75
C ALA A 383 4.78 1.59 -17.06
N LYS A 384 5.99 1.01 -17.15
CA LYS A 384 7.21 1.63 -16.64
C LYS A 384 7.49 2.98 -17.32
N GLY A 385 7.30 3.06 -18.64
CA GLY A 385 7.49 4.30 -19.41
C GLY A 385 6.51 5.39 -19.01
N ILE A 386 5.24 5.05 -18.80
CA ILE A 386 4.18 6.00 -18.40
C ILE A 386 4.39 6.49 -16.97
N ILE A 387 4.72 5.60 -16.03
CA ILE A 387 5.02 5.99 -14.64
C ILE A 387 6.25 6.92 -14.60
N ASN A 388 7.28 6.62 -15.37
CA ASN A 388 8.44 7.50 -15.49
C ASN A 388 8.08 8.85 -16.14
N ARG A 389 7.15 8.86 -17.10
CA ARG A 389 6.69 10.11 -17.72
C ARG A 389 5.93 10.99 -16.74
N VAL A 390 5.09 10.41 -15.85
CA VAL A 390 4.47 11.16 -14.74
C VAL A 390 5.55 11.83 -13.89
N HIS A 391 6.55 11.07 -13.45
CA HIS A 391 7.66 11.61 -12.66
C HIS A 391 8.41 12.73 -13.41
N GLN A 392 8.65 12.56 -14.70
CA GLN A 392 9.34 13.56 -15.53
C GLN A 392 8.52 14.85 -15.70
N ILE A 393 7.21 14.75 -15.90
CA ILE A 393 6.30 15.91 -15.97
C ILE A 393 6.40 16.76 -14.69
N ILE A 394 6.35 16.11 -13.55
CA ILE A 394 6.47 16.78 -12.26
C ILE A 394 7.84 17.43 -12.10
N LEU A 395 8.90 16.69 -12.45
CA LEU A 395 10.27 17.19 -12.38
C LEU A 395 10.49 18.41 -13.29
N ASP A 396 9.96 18.38 -14.51
CA ASP A 396 10.09 19.49 -15.47
C ASP A 396 9.32 20.72 -14.99
N ALA A 397 8.12 20.54 -14.42
CA ALA A 397 7.35 21.63 -13.84
C ALA A 397 8.08 22.29 -12.66
N VAL A 398 8.70 21.49 -11.78
CA VAL A 398 9.49 22.01 -10.66
C VAL A 398 10.74 22.73 -11.14
N LYS A 399 11.43 22.20 -12.16
CA LYS A 399 12.61 22.87 -12.75
C LYS A 399 12.27 24.22 -13.38
N ALA A 400 11.08 24.34 -14.00
CA ALA A 400 10.62 25.60 -14.58
C ALA A 400 10.42 26.71 -13.52
N GLU A 401 10.26 26.35 -12.25
CA GLU A 401 10.17 27.29 -11.14
C GLU A 401 11.52 27.61 -10.51
N MET A 402 12.59 26.95 -10.91
CA MET A 402 13.92 27.29 -10.39
C MET A 402 14.36 28.64 -10.96
N PRO A 403 14.94 29.50 -10.10
CA PRO A 403 15.53 30.74 -10.59
C PRO A 403 16.57 30.45 -11.67
N ASP A 404 16.53 31.22 -12.74
CA ASP A 404 17.57 31.18 -13.76
C ASP A 404 18.83 31.83 -13.17
N PHE A 405 19.79 31.01 -12.81
CA PHE A 405 21.05 31.47 -12.22
C PHE A 405 22.07 31.85 -13.30
N GLY A 406 21.66 32.33 -14.46
CA GLY A 406 22.54 32.83 -15.52
C GLY A 406 23.90 32.10 -15.63
N ASP A 407 24.51 32.09 -16.79
CA ASP A 407 25.82 31.45 -17.07
C ASP A 407 27.03 32.14 -16.34
N GLU A 408 26.85 32.69 -15.14
CA GLU A 408 27.95 33.17 -14.34
C GLU A 408 28.68 31.98 -13.70
N SER A 409 29.80 31.58 -14.28
CA SER A 409 30.73 30.66 -13.67
C SER A 409 31.28 31.29 -12.39
N VAL A 410 30.95 30.70 -11.25
CA VAL A 410 31.53 31.12 -9.94
C VAL A 410 32.69 30.20 -9.64
N ASP A 411 33.88 30.80 -9.54
CA ASP A 411 35.07 30.11 -9.02
C ASP A 411 34.80 29.59 -7.61
N ALA A 412 34.81 28.27 -7.47
CA ALA A 412 34.59 27.61 -6.19
C ALA A 412 35.88 27.68 -5.35
N PHE A 413 36.15 28.85 -4.76
CA PHE A 413 37.26 29.03 -3.81
C PHE A 413 37.09 28.06 -2.63
N GLY A 414 38.11 27.21 -2.42
CA GLY A 414 38.16 26.23 -1.33
C GLY A 414 37.82 24.79 -1.69
N LEU A 415 37.41 24.48 -2.94
CA LEU A 415 37.19 23.08 -3.36
C LEU A 415 38.51 22.33 -3.62
N SER A 416 39.59 23.08 -3.87
CA SER A 416 40.95 22.52 -4.05
C SER A 416 41.48 21.80 -2.81
N GLU A 417 41.00 22.13 -1.61
CA GLU A 417 41.40 21.47 -0.35
C GLU A 417 40.73 20.07 -0.19
N PHE A 418 39.70 19.80 -0.96
CA PHE A 418 38.91 18.52 -0.89
C PHE A 418 39.08 17.63 -2.12
N LEU A 419 39.79 18.10 -3.15
CA LEU A 419 40.13 17.31 -4.31
C LEU A 419 41.57 16.79 -4.16
N PRO A 420 41.86 15.51 -4.47
CA PRO A 420 43.25 15.03 -4.46
C PRO A 420 44.06 15.86 -5.44
N ASN A 421 45.13 16.53 -4.94
CA ASN A 421 46.14 17.13 -5.79
C ASN A 421 46.86 16.02 -6.51
N GLU A 422 46.75 15.94 -7.83
CA GLU A 422 47.73 15.28 -8.65
C GLU A 422 48.99 16.17 -8.62
N GLU A 423 49.90 15.90 -7.67
CA GLU A 423 51.28 16.41 -7.76
C GLU A 423 51.88 15.77 -9.01
N ALA A 424 52.15 16.61 -9.98
CA ALA A 424 52.91 16.25 -11.15
C ALA A 424 54.34 15.87 -10.73
N ASP A 425 54.64 14.58 -10.57
CA ASP A 425 55.99 14.07 -10.62
C ASP A 425 56.37 13.92 -12.08
N ASP A 426 57.22 14.83 -12.54
CA ASP A 426 57.97 14.75 -13.77
C ASP A 426 59.01 13.62 -13.60
N ASP A 427 58.76 12.45 -14.20
CA ASP A 427 59.80 11.67 -14.90
C ASP A 427 59.25 10.40 -15.58
N GLN A 428 59.27 10.49 -16.90
CA GLN A 428 59.56 9.44 -17.92
C GLN A 428 58.77 8.10 -17.94
N LYS A 429 58.04 7.95 -19.07
CA LYS A 429 57.83 6.74 -19.87
C LYS A 429 56.96 5.63 -19.29
N GLU A 430 55.73 5.52 -19.79
CA GLU A 430 55.39 4.50 -20.82
C GLU A 430 53.93 4.71 -21.29
N GLU A 431 53.79 4.98 -22.56
CA GLU A 431 52.54 4.88 -23.30
C GLU A 431 51.99 3.45 -23.21
N LYS A 432 50.77 3.34 -22.71
CA LYS A 432 49.63 2.57 -23.27
C LYS A 432 48.61 2.26 -22.16
N ALA A 433 47.37 2.53 -22.51
CA ALA A 433 46.16 2.05 -21.81
C ALA A 433 45.52 2.96 -20.73
N PHE A 434 45.23 4.23 -21.06
CA PHE A 434 44.19 4.97 -20.36
C PHE A 434 43.53 6.01 -21.32
N SER A 435 42.93 5.51 -22.42
CA SER A 435 42.24 6.39 -23.39
C SER A 435 40.73 6.55 -23.16
N ASP A 436 40.18 6.14 -22.02
CA ASP A 436 38.74 6.21 -21.75
C ASP A 436 38.31 6.98 -20.48
N PHE A 437 39.24 7.70 -19.84
CA PHE A 437 38.83 8.69 -18.83
C PHE A 437 38.56 10.04 -19.51
N ARG A 438 37.30 10.28 -19.85
CA ARG A 438 36.84 11.66 -20.10
C ARG A 438 36.89 12.40 -18.76
N PRO A 439 37.55 13.57 -18.68
CA PRO A 439 37.49 14.39 -17.49
C PRO A 439 36.02 14.72 -17.20
N LEU A 440 35.55 14.39 -15.99
CA LEU A 440 34.25 14.81 -15.52
C LEU A 440 34.30 16.32 -15.29
N THR A 441 33.92 17.09 -16.29
CA THR A 441 33.63 18.51 -16.16
C THR A 441 32.32 18.62 -15.37
N PHE A 442 32.42 19.04 -14.11
CA PHE A 442 31.26 19.41 -13.31
C PHE A 442 30.91 20.85 -13.63
N GLU A 443 29.91 21.09 -14.44
CA GLU A 443 29.25 22.38 -14.53
C GLU A 443 28.38 22.57 -13.27
N ILE A 444 28.84 23.44 -12.35
CA ILE A 444 28.05 23.84 -11.20
C ILE A 444 27.04 24.88 -11.70
N GLN A 445 25.81 24.45 -11.93
CA GLN A 445 24.75 25.32 -12.46
C GLN A 445 24.18 26.32 -11.45
N SER A 446 24.50 26.25 -10.14
CA SER A 446 24.17 27.29 -9.18
C SER A 446 24.94 27.19 -7.86
N VAL A 447 25.48 28.31 -7.39
CA VAL A 447 25.99 28.49 -6.02
C VAL A 447 25.17 29.58 -5.35
N LYS A 448 24.40 29.25 -4.31
CA LYS A 448 23.78 30.27 -3.44
C LYS A 448 24.89 30.96 -2.65
N THR A 449 25.23 32.20 -3.01
CA THR A 449 26.09 33.05 -2.22
C THR A 449 25.45 33.30 -0.86
N GLY A 450 26.19 32.94 0.19
CA GLY A 450 25.70 32.74 1.54
C GLY A 450 25.03 33.94 2.18
N ARG A 451 23.82 33.78 2.61
CA ARG A 451 23.40 34.35 3.90
C ARG A 451 23.90 33.42 5.01
N LYS A 452 24.63 34.00 5.97
CA LYS A 452 25.12 33.29 7.16
C LYS A 452 24.04 32.43 7.76
N ARG A 453 24.17 31.11 7.61
CA ARG A 453 23.38 30.14 8.38
C ARG A 453 23.66 30.39 9.86
N ARG A 454 22.65 30.82 10.62
CA ARG A 454 22.63 30.54 12.05
C ARG A 454 22.75 29.04 12.19
N GLN A 455 23.71 28.59 13.00
CA GLN A 455 23.79 27.21 13.46
C GLN A 455 22.44 26.85 14.09
N ALA A 456 21.57 26.23 13.32
CA ALA A 456 20.45 25.50 13.86
C ALA A 456 20.92 24.06 13.99
N ASP A 457 20.73 23.50 15.17
CA ASP A 457 21.17 22.18 15.58
C ASP A 457 20.94 21.13 14.52
N ILE A 458 22.00 20.37 14.26
CA ILE A 458 21.96 19.18 13.39
C ILE A 458 21.29 18.02 14.18
N SER A 459 20.02 18.18 14.47
CA SER A 459 19.14 17.10 14.94
C SER A 459 17.93 16.92 14.04
N MET A 460 18.01 17.38 12.79
CA MET A 460 17.00 17.00 11.80
C MET A 460 17.22 15.54 11.42
N LYS A 461 16.49 14.65 12.13
CA LYS A 461 16.19 13.31 11.68
C LYS A 461 15.77 13.39 10.22
N LYS A 462 16.46 12.66 9.35
CA LYS A 462 16.13 12.49 7.94
C LYS A 462 14.69 12.00 7.83
N ASN A 463 13.75 12.90 7.62
CA ASN A 463 12.39 12.56 7.24
C ASN A 463 12.38 12.18 5.76
N GLY A 464 13.00 11.07 5.43
CA GLY A 464 12.85 10.44 4.14
C GLY A 464 11.53 9.68 4.10
N CYS A 465 10.86 9.72 2.97
CA CYS A 465 9.62 9.01 2.68
C CYS A 465 9.66 7.58 3.23
N SER A 466 8.78 7.28 4.17
CA SER A 466 8.88 6.12 5.05
C SER A 466 8.63 4.76 4.38
N LYS A 467 8.26 4.72 3.11
CA LYS A 467 7.91 3.46 2.41
C LYS A 467 9.08 2.48 2.25
N ARG A 468 10.31 2.97 2.02
CA ARG A 468 11.48 2.07 1.98
C ARG A 468 11.82 1.51 3.36
N LYS A 469 11.73 2.35 4.41
CA LYS A 469 11.96 1.90 5.80
C LYS A 469 10.85 0.98 6.30
N LYS A 470 9.57 1.21 5.93
CA LYS A 470 8.45 0.37 6.34
C LYS A 470 8.53 -1.06 5.79
N LYS A 471 8.95 -1.22 4.53
CA LYS A 471 9.21 -2.56 3.96
C LYS A 471 10.38 -3.29 4.64
N GLU A 472 11.36 -2.54 5.11
CA GLU A 472 12.52 -3.07 5.83
C GLU A 472 12.19 -3.38 7.30
N GLU A 473 11.41 -2.51 7.97
CA GLU A 473 10.94 -2.76 9.34
C GLU A 473 9.83 -3.83 9.43
N GLU A 474 8.91 -3.90 8.47
CA GLU A 474 7.95 -5.01 8.39
C GLU A 474 8.64 -6.35 8.08
N ARG A 475 9.70 -6.34 7.25
CA ARG A 475 10.57 -7.51 7.12
C ARG A 475 11.24 -7.85 8.45
N LYS A 476 11.81 -6.88 9.17
CA LYS A 476 12.42 -7.08 10.49
C LYS A 476 11.40 -7.61 11.52
N ARG A 477 10.17 -7.08 11.57
CA ARG A 477 9.10 -7.54 12.49
C ARG A 477 8.54 -8.92 12.14
N LYS A 478 8.43 -9.28 10.85
CA LYS A 478 8.03 -10.64 10.43
C LYS A 478 9.09 -11.67 10.76
N TYR A 479 10.38 -11.31 10.73
CA TYR A 479 11.47 -12.19 11.14
C TYR A 479 11.46 -12.44 12.66
N HIS A 480 11.24 -11.42 13.48
CA HIS A 480 11.17 -11.60 14.95
C HIS A 480 9.98 -12.45 15.42
N LYS A 481 8.83 -12.42 14.73
CA LYS A 481 7.67 -13.26 15.08
C LYS A 481 7.82 -14.74 14.67
N LYS A 482 8.69 -15.06 13.70
CA LYS A 482 8.91 -16.47 13.29
C LYS A 482 9.99 -17.20 14.10
N SER A 483 10.84 -16.49 14.85
CA SER A 483 11.93 -17.13 15.60
C SER A 483 11.52 -17.67 16.98
N ASN A 484 10.33 -17.31 17.50
CA ASN A 484 9.94 -17.69 18.87
C ASN A 484 9.16 -19.01 19.01
N ASN A 485 8.96 -19.78 17.94
CA ASN A 485 8.29 -21.08 18.06
C ASN A 485 8.97 -22.17 17.23
N LYS A 486 10.10 -22.71 17.77
CA LYS A 486 10.46 -24.13 17.62
C LYS A 486 11.50 -24.50 18.68
N LYS A 487 11.04 -25.03 19.81
CA LYS A 487 11.85 -25.88 20.66
C LYS A 487 12.03 -27.20 19.93
N GLY A 488 13.22 -27.43 19.41
CA GLY A 488 13.71 -28.69 18.86
C GLY A 488 15.09 -28.96 19.45
N THR A 489 15.20 -29.99 20.24
CA THR A 489 16.40 -30.52 20.92
C THR A 489 17.51 -30.83 19.93
N GLY A 490 18.74 -30.27 20.13
CA GLY A 490 19.98 -30.76 19.49
C GLY A 490 21.08 -29.70 19.44
N THR A 491 21.99 -29.76 20.39
CA THR A 491 23.42 -29.38 20.41
C THR A 491 23.87 -28.16 19.61
N GLY A 492 24.28 -27.08 20.31
CA GLY A 492 25.05 -25.94 19.78
C GLY A 492 24.17 -24.84 19.17
N LYS A 493 23.66 -23.93 20.01
CA LYS A 493 22.85 -22.78 19.57
C LYS A 493 23.74 -21.76 18.86
N ALA A 494 23.68 -21.69 17.52
CA ALA A 494 24.11 -20.52 16.79
C ALA A 494 22.97 -19.48 16.82
N SER A 495 23.24 -18.24 17.27
CA SER A 495 22.31 -17.12 17.22
C SER A 495 22.42 -16.41 15.86
N GLU A 496 21.28 -16.03 15.27
CA GLU A 496 21.29 -15.27 14.02
C GLU A 496 21.78 -13.84 14.29
N VAL A 497 22.79 -13.41 13.51
CA VAL A 497 23.40 -12.07 13.57
C VAL A 497 22.78 -11.19 12.51
N LEU A 498 22.40 -9.97 12.89
CA LEU A 498 21.82 -9.02 11.96
C LEU A 498 22.88 -8.49 10.98
N ILE A 499 22.59 -8.58 9.68
CA ILE A 499 23.42 -8.07 8.60
C ILE A 499 22.62 -7.14 7.68
N SER A 500 23.26 -6.09 7.20
CA SER A 500 22.69 -5.09 6.29
C SER A 500 23.57 -4.86 5.06
N GLY A 501 23.09 -4.07 4.10
CA GLY A 501 23.86 -3.71 2.90
C GLY A 501 24.25 -4.89 2.01
N ILE A 502 23.48 -5.98 2.03
CA ILE A 502 23.78 -7.20 1.27
C ILE A 502 23.76 -6.91 -0.23
N ARG A 503 24.86 -7.27 -0.92
CA ARG A 503 24.98 -7.23 -2.39
C ARG A 503 25.58 -8.55 -2.86
N THR A 504 25.06 -9.09 -3.97
CA THR A 504 25.45 -10.38 -4.54
C THR A 504 25.69 -10.29 -6.05
N PRO A 505 26.61 -9.41 -6.55
CA PRO A 505 26.94 -9.37 -7.97
C PRO A 505 27.54 -10.70 -8.42
N PHE A 506 27.17 -11.14 -9.62
CA PHE A 506 27.67 -12.36 -10.26
C PHE A 506 28.58 -11.99 -11.41
N ASP A 507 29.83 -12.51 -11.39
CA ASP A 507 30.76 -12.39 -12.46
C ASP A 507 30.56 -13.55 -13.46
N LYS A 508 30.09 -13.21 -14.65
CA LYS A 508 29.84 -14.19 -15.72
C LYS A 508 31.13 -14.84 -16.24
N THR A 509 32.29 -14.17 -16.10
CA THR A 509 33.58 -14.64 -16.62
C THR A 509 34.16 -15.71 -15.71
N THR A 510 34.09 -15.51 -14.42
CA THR A 510 34.66 -16.44 -13.41
C THR A 510 33.61 -17.42 -12.86
N GLY A 511 32.33 -17.13 -13.03
CA GLY A 511 31.24 -17.91 -12.44
C GLY A 511 31.13 -17.73 -10.93
N GLU A 512 31.65 -16.63 -10.39
CA GLU A 512 31.69 -16.35 -8.95
C GLU A 512 30.67 -15.30 -8.54
N TYR A 513 30.15 -15.43 -7.32
CA TYR A 513 29.42 -14.37 -6.65
C TYR A 513 30.34 -13.58 -5.73
N GLN A 514 30.31 -12.26 -5.82
CA GLN A 514 30.94 -11.39 -4.84
C GLN A 514 29.88 -10.94 -3.81
N ILE A 515 29.81 -11.62 -2.66
CA ILE A 515 28.83 -11.34 -1.62
C ILE A 515 29.43 -10.32 -0.67
N SER A 516 28.79 -9.15 -0.52
CA SER A 516 29.20 -8.16 0.47
C SER A 516 28.05 -7.87 1.43
N PHE A 517 28.37 -7.73 2.72
CA PHE A 517 27.42 -7.37 3.79
C PHE A 517 28.13 -6.62 4.92
N VAL A 518 27.37 -5.89 5.71
CA VAL A 518 27.83 -5.17 6.89
C VAL A 518 27.15 -5.77 8.12
N LEU A 519 27.92 -5.95 9.19
CA LEU A 519 27.38 -6.42 10.47
C LEU A 519 26.70 -5.27 11.20
N ASP A 520 25.50 -5.50 11.72
CA ASP A 520 24.75 -4.54 12.52
C ASP A 520 24.98 -4.75 14.03
N GLU A 521 25.81 -5.71 14.43
CA GLU A 521 26.23 -6.02 15.78
C GLU A 521 27.57 -6.76 15.81
N ASN A 522 28.27 -6.71 16.97
CA ASN A 522 29.54 -7.43 17.14
C ASN A 522 29.31 -8.95 17.22
N ALA A 523 30.15 -9.74 16.59
CA ALA A 523 30.06 -11.19 16.62
C ALA A 523 31.43 -11.85 16.68
N GLU A 524 31.52 -12.99 17.35
CA GLU A 524 32.69 -13.84 17.38
C GLU A 524 32.38 -15.14 16.61
N ASP A 525 33.29 -15.56 15.73
CA ASP A 525 33.13 -16.76 14.89
C ASP A 525 31.79 -16.83 14.11
N LEU A 526 31.73 -16.14 12.99
CA LEU A 526 30.56 -16.09 12.11
C LEU A 526 30.42 -17.34 11.24
N VAL A 527 29.18 -17.73 10.99
CA VAL A 527 28.82 -18.75 9.99
C VAL A 527 27.83 -18.12 9.01
N VAL A 528 28.19 -18.08 7.72
CA VAL A 528 27.38 -17.48 6.66
C VAL A 528 26.68 -18.57 5.86
N GLY A 529 25.36 -18.57 5.88
CA GLY A 529 24.51 -19.46 5.10
C GLY A 529 24.01 -18.77 3.84
N ILE A 530 24.03 -19.47 2.71
CA ILE A 530 23.53 -19.00 1.43
C ILE A 530 22.38 -19.91 0.98
N ARG A 531 21.31 -19.30 0.51
CA ARG A 531 20.15 -19.99 -0.06
C ARG A 531 19.84 -19.45 -1.44
N ILE A 532 19.36 -20.31 -2.32
CA ILE A 532 18.90 -19.95 -3.66
C ILE A 532 17.40 -19.72 -3.62
N GLY A 533 16.96 -18.53 -4.09
CA GLY A 533 15.53 -18.25 -4.29
C GLY A 533 15.04 -18.93 -5.56
N SER A 534 13.92 -19.67 -5.47
CA SER A 534 13.17 -20.15 -6.62
C SER A 534 11.91 -19.29 -6.83
N ASP A 535 11.32 -19.35 -8.02
CA ASP A 535 10.11 -18.58 -8.38
C ASP A 535 8.87 -18.95 -7.54
N ASP A 536 8.94 -20.05 -6.76
CA ASP A 536 7.82 -20.61 -5.97
C ASP A 536 7.91 -20.32 -4.48
N ASP A 537 8.58 -19.25 -4.04
CA ASP A 537 8.81 -18.88 -2.62
C ASP A 537 9.52 -19.96 -1.76
N ASN A 538 10.01 -21.02 -2.34
CA ASN A 538 10.79 -22.05 -1.65
C ASN A 538 12.28 -21.75 -1.77
N LEU A 539 12.91 -21.47 -0.62
CA LEU A 539 14.35 -21.28 -0.51
C LEU A 539 15.05 -22.64 -0.43
N SER A 540 15.82 -22.99 -1.46
CA SER A 540 16.68 -24.18 -1.45
C SER A 540 18.08 -23.82 -0.92
N LYS A 541 18.77 -24.81 -0.32
CA LYS A 541 20.17 -24.62 0.08
C LYS A 541 21.05 -24.45 -1.16
N ALA A 542 22.02 -23.52 -1.10
CA ALA A 542 23.03 -23.36 -2.14
C ALA A 542 24.15 -24.37 -1.90
N ASN A 543 24.42 -25.23 -2.87
CA ASN A 543 25.62 -26.09 -2.85
C ASN A 543 26.85 -25.25 -3.17
N ILE A 544 27.66 -24.95 -2.15
CA ILE A 544 28.82 -24.07 -2.25
C ILE A 544 30.05 -24.93 -2.56
N SER A 545 30.68 -24.73 -3.75
CA SER A 545 31.90 -25.46 -4.13
C SER A 545 33.16 -24.80 -3.59
N GLU A 546 33.21 -23.47 -3.52
CA GLU A 546 34.38 -22.72 -3.03
C GLU A 546 33.95 -21.38 -2.43
N ALA A 547 34.59 -20.97 -1.33
CA ALA A 547 34.45 -19.66 -0.73
C ALA A 547 35.81 -19.09 -0.36
N THR A 548 36.03 -17.80 -0.67
CA THR A 548 37.26 -17.09 -0.33
C THR A 548 36.98 -15.71 0.21
N MET A 549 37.83 -15.22 1.12
CA MET A 549 37.85 -13.85 1.63
C MET A 549 39.27 -13.33 1.62
N ASN A 550 39.49 -12.17 1.03
CA ASN A 550 40.83 -11.58 0.89
C ASN A 550 41.87 -12.56 0.29
N GLY A 551 41.44 -13.39 -0.67
CA GLY A 551 42.30 -14.38 -1.35
C GLY A 551 42.58 -15.65 -0.53
N LYS A 552 42.09 -15.77 0.70
CA LYS A 552 42.21 -16.98 1.53
C LYS A 552 40.96 -17.86 1.42
N LYS A 553 41.15 -19.18 1.25
CA LYS A 553 40.04 -20.12 1.26
C LYS A 553 39.41 -20.22 2.64
N LEU A 554 38.10 -20.23 2.65
CA LEU A 554 37.29 -20.38 3.89
C LEU A 554 36.79 -21.82 4.01
N PRO A 555 36.71 -22.37 5.24
CA PRO A 555 36.13 -23.67 5.46
C PRO A 555 34.62 -23.65 5.24
N ILE A 556 34.13 -24.65 4.52
CA ILE A 556 32.71 -24.86 4.26
C ILE A 556 32.26 -26.12 5.01
N LYS A 557 31.23 -26.01 5.86
CA LYS A 557 30.65 -27.16 6.55
C LYS A 557 29.12 -27.10 6.44
N ASN A 558 28.52 -28.18 5.96
CA ASN A 558 27.06 -28.29 5.78
C ASN A 558 26.46 -27.14 4.96
N ASP A 559 27.14 -26.76 3.86
CA ASP A 559 26.77 -25.63 2.98
C ASP A 559 26.78 -24.26 3.68
N MET A 560 27.53 -24.13 4.76
CA MET A 560 27.77 -22.88 5.47
C MET A 560 29.25 -22.52 5.46
N ILE A 561 29.56 -21.24 5.29
CA ILE A 561 30.92 -20.68 5.25
C ILE A 561 31.31 -20.23 6.65
N GLU A 562 32.40 -20.77 7.22
CA GLU A 562 32.89 -20.38 8.55
C GLU A 562 33.89 -19.21 8.44
N LEU A 563 33.62 -18.11 9.16
CA LEU A 563 34.54 -16.98 9.35
C LEU A 563 34.97 -16.95 10.81
N LYS A 564 36.24 -17.21 11.06
CA LYS A 564 36.79 -17.23 12.43
C LYS A 564 37.33 -15.86 12.81
N GLY A 565 37.13 -15.49 14.06
CA GLY A 565 37.67 -14.27 14.67
C GLY A 565 36.60 -13.30 15.14
N ILE A 566 37.04 -12.14 15.62
CA ILE A 566 36.16 -11.06 16.08
C ILE A 566 35.77 -10.22 14.88
N HIS A 567 34.46 -10.01 14.69
CA HIS A 567 33.87 -9.15 13.68
C HIS A 567 33.08 -8.03 14.34
N ASN A 568 33.42 -6.79 13.99
CA ASN A 568 32.83 -5.62 14.66
C ASN A 568 31.59 -5.07 13.93
N GLU A 569 30.70 -4.45 14.67
CA GLU A 569 29.60 -3.67 14.13
C GLU A 569 30.11 -2.63 13.12
N GLY A 570 29.44 -2.51 11.97
CA GLY A 570 29.85 -1.63 10.87
C GLY A 570 30.93 -2.20 9.96
N GLU A 571 31.53 -3.34 10.30
CA GLU A 571 32.54 -3.98 9.47
C GLU A 571 31.94 -4.54 8.17
N LYS A 572 32.54 -4.17 7.03
CA LYS A 572 32.13 -4.66 5.72
C LYS A 572 32.90 -5.94 5.37
N ASN A 573 32.15 -7.02 5.23
CA ASN A 573 32.69 -8.32 4.81
C ASN A 573 32.44 -8.53 3.31
N ILE A 574 33.47 -9.04 2.59
CA ILE A 574 33.38 -9.34 1.16
C ILE A 574 33.87 -10.78 0.93
N LEU A 575 32.94 -11.62 0.53
CA LEU A 575 33.17 -13.02 0.20
C LEU A 575 33.12 -13.24 -1.32
N ARG A 576 33.99 -14.06 -1.86
CA ARG A 576 33.84 -14.62 -3.21
C ARG A 576 33.41 -16.07 -3.08
N VAL A 577 32.31 -16.42 -3.73
CA VAL A 577 31.65 -17.73 -3.58
C VAL A 577 31.37 -18.32 -4.95
N LYS A 578 31.76 -19.57 -5.15
CA LYS A 578 31.37 -20.39 -6.29
C LYS A 578 30.30 -21.38 -5.85
N LEU A 579 29.22 -21.46 -6.61
CA LEU A 579 28.22 -22.52 -6.47
C LEU A 579 28.55 -23.66 -7.45
N GLU A 580 28.09 -24.87 -7.15
CA GLU A 580 28.20 -26.00 -8.06
C GLU A 580 27.48 -25.74 -9.38
N GLU A 581 26.35 -25.05 -9.33
CA GLU A 581 25.61 -24.58 -10.50
C GLU A 581 26.22 -23.28 -11.04
N LYS A 582 26.70 -23.27 -12.27
CA LYS A 582 27.31 -22.10 -12.92
C LYS A 582 26.29 -21.07 -13.47
N THR A 583 25.03 -21.17 -13.13
CA THR A 583 23.98 -20.24 -13.59
C THR A 583 23.72 -19.16 -12.57
N ARG A 584 23.46 -17.92 -13.05
CA ARG A 584 23.10 -16.81 -12.16
C ARG A 584 21.76 -17.09 -11.46
N ARG A 585 21.77 -17.07 -10.13
CA ARG A 585 20.60 -17.26 -9.25
C ARG A 585 20.44 -16.08 -8.31
N THR A 586 19.23 -15.86 -7.80
CA THR A 586 18.98 -14.93 -6.71
C THR A 586 19.41 -15.59 -5.42
N LEU A 587 20.26 -14.91 -4.63
CA LEU A 587 20.79 -15.44 -3.38
C LEU A 587 20.22 -14.70 -2.18
N GLU A 588 19.82 -15.46 -1.15
CA GLU A 588 19.58 -14.97 0.20
C GLU A 588 20.80 -15.33 1.07
N VAL A 589 21.30 -14.34 1.82
CA VAL A 589 22.48 -14.47 2.68
C VAL A 589 22.06 -14.24 4.13
N ARG A 590 22.47 -15.13 5.04
CA ARG A 590 22.27 -15.01 6.49
C ARG A 590 23.55 -15.29 7.23
N ALA A 591 23.76 -14.60 8.35
CA ALA A 591 24.89 -14.81 9.24
C ALA A 591 24.43 -15.30 10.61
N TYR A 592 25.25 -16.14 11.25
CA TYR A 592 25.00 -16.72 12.56
C TYR A 592 26.30 -16.65 13.38
N ALA A 593 26.22 -16.30 14.67
CA ALA A 593 27.35 -16.40 15.58
C ALA A 593 27.40 -17.79 16.24
N LYS A 594 28.58 -18.38 16.34
CA LYS A 594 28.80 -19.56 17.18
C LYS A 594 29.06 -19.11 18.62
N HIS A 595 28.23 -19.55 19.55
CA HIS A 595 28.47 -19.41 20.99
C HIS A 595 29.23 -20.62 21.52
#